data_6c275ec897cf27d6e36a70895a24cf69
#
_entry.id   6c275ec897cf27d6e36a70895a24cf69
#
_cell.length_a   1.000
_cell.length_b   1.000
_cell.length_c   1.000
_cell.angle_alpha   90.00
_cell.angle_beta   90.00
_cell.angle_gamma   90.00
#
_symmetry.space_group_name_H-M   'P 1'
#
loop_
_entity.id
_entity.type
_entity.pdbx_description
1 polymer ?
#
loop_
_entity_poly.entity_id
_entity_poly.type
_entity_poly.pdbx_seq_one_letter_code
_entity_poly.pdbx_strand_id
1 'polypeptide(L)'
;MFIESIELSDYRNYSHLHIDFHKGTNVLYGDNAQGKTNILEAVYVCSTTKSHRGSKDKEMIRFGADESHIKMMVRRDGIPYRIDMHLKKNKAKGVAVNGVPIKKASELFGIVNVIFFSPPGILDHPDD
;
A
#
# COMPACT_ATOMS: atom_id res chain seq x y z
N MET A 1 -4.38 -15.38 4.82
CA MET A 1 -3.61 -14.11 4.86
C MET A 1 -4.55 -12.96 5.18
N PHE A 2 -4.15 -12.10 6.08
CA PHE A 2 -4.88 -10.85 6.29
C PHE A 2 -3.91 -9.72 6.63
N ILE A 3 -4.31 -8.50 6.30
CA ILE A 3 -3.53 -7.31 6.57
C ILE A 3 -3.90 -6.82 7.96
N GLU A 4 -2.90 -6.71 8.84
CA GLU A 4 -3.13 -6.27 10.21
C GLU A 4 -3.15 -4.75 10.34
N SER A 5 -2.23 -4.08 9.65
CA SER A 5 -2.14 -2.63 9.71
C SER A 5 -1.39 -2.07 8.51
N ILE A 6 -1.56 -0.78 8.31
CA ILE A 6 -0.75 -0.03 7.35
C ILE A 6 -0.39 1.31 7.96
N GLU A 7 0.84 1.73 7.75
CA GLU A 7 1.34 3.00 8.22
C GLU A 7 1.96 3.77 7.06
N LEU A 8 1.55 5.00 6.89
CA LEU A 8 2.00 5.86 5.80
C LEU A 8 2.75 7.06 6.37
N SER A 9 3.87 7.42 5.75
CA SER A 9 4.63 8.61 6.11
C SER A 9 4.92 9.38 4.83
N ASP A 10 4.48 10.64 4.78
CA ASP A 10 4.65 11.53 3.62
C ASP A 10 4.17 10.89 2.32
N TYR A 11 2.98 10.30 2.38
CA TYR A 11 2.36 9.61 1.26
C TYR A 11 1.11 10.37 0.82
N ARG A 12 1.06 10.77 -0.44
CA ARG A 12 -0.02 11.57 -1.02
C ARG A 12 -0.24 12.83 -0.17
N ASN A 13 -1.41 12.97 0.44
CA ASN A 13 -1.71 14.13 1.29
C ASN A 13 -1.56 13.85 2.79
N TYR A 14 -1.01 12.68 3.14
CA TYR A 14 -0.80 12.33 4.54
C TYR A 14 0.63 12.59 4.95
N SER A 15 0.84 13.38 6.01
CA SER A 15 2.15 13.45 6.64
C SER A 15 2.41 12.19 7.43
N HIS A 16 1.37 11.69 8.11
CA HIS A 16 1.41 10.41 8.82
C HIS A 16 0.01 9.86 8.96
N LEU A 17 -0.15 8.57 8.75
CA LEU A 17 -1.41 7.87 8.94
C LEU A 17 -1.12 6.45 9.37
N HIS A 18 -1.83 5.98 10.40
CA HIS A 18 -1.77 4.59 10.84
C HIS A 18 -3.19 4.05 10.87
N ILE A 19 -3.40 2.88 10.26
CA ILE A 19 -4.70 2.21 10.26
C ILE A 19 -4.50 0.77 10.70
N ASP A 20 -5.28 0.35 11.69
CA ASP A 20 -5.38 -1.06 12.06
C ASP A 20 -6.63 -1.64 11.41
N PHE A 21 -6.48 -2.83 10.83
CA PHE A 21 -7.59 -3.54 10.21
C PHE A 21 -8.06 -4.67 11.10
N HIS A 22 -9.33 -4.97 11.01
CA HIS A 22 -9.89 -6.12 11.72
C HIS A 22 -9.68 -7.38 10.90
N LYS A 23 -9.46 -8.48 11.57
CA LYS A 23 -9.39 -9.78 10.92
C LYS A 23 -10.72 -10.05 10.24
N GLY A 24 -10.66 -10.52 9.00
CA GLY A 24 -11.85 -10.81 8.21
C GLY A 24 -12.10 -9.69 7.20
N THR A 25 -13.33 -9.23 7.08
CA THR A 25 -13.71 -8.24 6.09
C THR A 25 -13.46 -6.83 6.60
N ASN A 26 -12.69 -6.07 5.85
CA ASN A 26 -12.45 -4.65 6.11
C ASN A 26 -13.03 -3.86 4.95
N VAL A 27 -13.92 -2.93 5.29
CA VAL A 27 -14.56 -2.09 4.28
C VAL A 27 -14.26 -0.64 4.62
N LEU A 28 -13.77 0.08 3.64
CA LEU A 28 -13.47 1.50 3.79
C LEU A 28 -14.67 2.31 3.33
N TYR A 29 -15.33 2.95 4.29
CA TYR A 29 -16.47 3.81 4.02
C TYR A 29 -16.09 5.27 4.26
N GLY A 30 -16.90 6.16 3.74
CA GLY A 30 -16.81 7.56 4.01
C GLY A 30 -17.08 8.40 2.79
N ASP A 31 -17.22 9.69 3.02
CA ASP A 31 -17.49 10.63 1.95
C ASP A 31 -16.24 11.01 1.18
N ASN A 32 -15.06 10.65 1.70
CA ASN A 32 -13.80 10.95 1.07
C ASN A 32 -13.34 9.76 0.22
N ALA A 33 -13.84 9.68 -0.99
CA ALA A 33 -13.47 8.62 -1.92
C ALA A 33 -11.97 8.62 -2.24
N GLN A 34 -11.35 9.79 -2.28
CA GLN A 34 -9.94 9.92 -2.57
C GLN A 34 -9.08 9.35 -1.45
N GLY A 35 -9.48 9.55 -0.20
CA GLY A 35 -8.77 8.98 0.94
C GLY A 35 -8.77 7.45 0.89
N LYS A 36 -9.92 6.86 0.57
CA LYS A 36 -10.02 5.41 0.41
C LYS A 36 -9.14 4.91 -0.73
N THR A 37 -9.15 5.60 -1.85
CA THR A 37 -8.35 5.23 -3.02
C THR A 37 -6.86 5.29 -2.70
N ASN A 38 -6.43 6.30 -1.95
CA ASN A 38 -5.03 6.43 -1.56
C ASN A 38 -4.58 5.30 -0.63
N ILE A 39 -5.45 4.87 0.29
CA ILE A 39 -5.14 3.76 1.18
C ILE A 39 -5.06 2.45 0.40
N LEU A 40 -6.00 2.21 -0.50
CA LEU A 40 -5.98 1.04 -1.37
C LEU A 40 -4.74 1.02 -2.25
N GLU A 41 -4.35 2.18 -2.76
CA GLU A 41 -3.12 2.29 -3.55
C GLU A 41 -1.90 1.88 -2.72
N ALA A 42 -1.82 2.37 -1.48
CA ALA A 42 -0.69 2.04 -0.61
C ALA A 42 -0.62 0.54 -0.33
N VAL A 43 -1.76 -0.11 -0.09
CA VAL A 43 -1.82 -1.56 0.09
C VAL A 43 -1.34 -2.26 -1.17
N TYR A 44 -1.77 -1.80 -2.34
CA TYR A 44 -1.39 -2.40 -3.61
C TYR A 44 0.11 -2.23 -3.88
N VAL A 45 0.66 -1.05 -3.58
CA VAL A 45 2.10 -0.79 -3.75
C VAL A 45 2.91 -1.73 -2.87
N CYS A 46 2.50 -1.93 -1.61
CA CYS A 46 3.19 -2.86 -0.72
C CYS A 46 3.06 -4.31 -1.17
N SER A 47 2.07 -4.62 -1.98
CA SER A 47 1.83 -5.99 -2.43
C SER A 47 2.49 -6.29 -3.76
N THR A 48 2.69 -5.29 -4.60
CA THR A 48 3.13 -5.48 -5.98
C THR A 48 4.29 -4.59 -6.40
N THR A 49 4.68 -3.62 -5.61
CA THR A 49 5.65 -2.56 -5.86
C THR A 49 5.17 -1.47 -6.83
N LYS A 50 3.94 -1.56 -7.31
CA LYS A 50 3.39 -0.58 -8.27
C LYS A 50 2.03 -0.07 -7.82
N SER A 51 1.69 1.14 -8.27
CA SER A 51 0.37 1.71 -8.05
C SER A 51 -0.65 1.05 -8.98
N HIS A 52 -1.83 0.70 -8.44
CA HIS A 52 -2.92 0.15 -9.27
C HIS A 52 -3.51 1.22 -10.20
N ARG A 53 -3.20 2.48 -9.96
CA ARG A 53 -3.61 3.59 -10.82
C ARG A 53 -2.56 3.94 -11.87
N GLY A 54 -1.44 3.22 -11.89
CA GLY A 54 -0.34 3.50 -12.80
C GLY A 54 0.48 4.72 -12.43
N SER A 55 0.34 5.24 -11.21
CA SER A 55 1.09 6.42 -10.77
C SER A 55 2.57 6.09 -10.62
N LYS A 56 3.40 7.06 -10.95
CA LYS A 56 4.85 6.94 -10.72
C LYS A 56 5.16 7.14 -9.24
N ASP A 57 6.31 6.63 -8.80
CA ASP A 57 6.70 6.75 -7.41
C ASP A 57 6.68 8.20 -6.91
N LYS A 58 7.20 9.12 -7.71
CA LYS A 58 7.24 10.53 -7.33
C LYS A 58 5.85 11.15 -7.15
N GLU A 59 4.84 10.60 -7.82
CA GLU A 59 3.48 11.09 -7.71
C GLU A 59 2.80 10.65 -6.42
N MET A 60 3.29 9.57 -5.81
CA MET A 60 2.78 9.06 -4.56
C MET A 60 3.42 9.73 -3.34
N ILE A 61 4.58 10.35 -3.53
CA ILE A 61 5.27 11.06 -2.46
C ILE A 61 4.54 12.38 -2.17
N ARG A 62 4.37 12.69 -0.90
CA ARG A 62 3.68 13.89 -0.47
C ARG A 62 4.34 15.13 -1.06
N PHE A 63 3.53 16.08 -1.50
CA PHE A 63 4.03 17.34 -2.05
C PHE A 63 4.97 18.02 -1.05
N GLY A 64 6.17 18.40 -1.52
CA GLY A 64 7.18 19.02 -0.68
C GLY A 64 8.12 18.05 0.01
N ALA A 65 7.84 16.75 -0.03
CA ALA A 65 8.73 15.73 0.53
C ALA A 65 9.57 15.09 -0.57
N ASP A 66 10.72 14.56 -0.19
CA ASP A 66 11.61 13.85 -1.12
C ASP A 66 11.44 12.34 -1.06
N GLU A 67 10.85 11.85 0.02
CA GLU A 67 10.72 10.42 0.28
C GLU A 67 9.37 10.13 0.92
N SER A 68 8.95 8.88 0.79
CA SER A 68 7.74 8.39 1.43
C SER A 68 7.98 6.97 1.92
N HIS A 69 7.31 6.60 2.99
CA HIS A 69 7.41 5.26 3.55
C HIS A 69 6.03 4.66 3.72
N ILE A 70 5.92 3.39 3.38
CA ILE A 70 4.73 2.60 3.65
C ILE A 70 5.18 1.37 4.41
N LYS A 71 4.57 1.11 5.56
CA LYS A 71 4.82 -0.11 6.32
C LYS A 71 3.52 -0.86 6.45
N MET A 72 3.50 -2.10 6.01
CA MET A 72 2.32 -2.95 6.06
C MET A 72 2.63 -4.21 6.84
N MET A 73 1.80 -4.50 7.85
CA MET A 73 1.90 -5.72 8.62
C MET A 73 0.88 -6.71 8.10
N VAL A 74 1.36 -7.89 7.76
CA VAL A 74 0.54 -8.96 7.18
C VAL A 74 0.74 -10.22 8.02
N ARG A 75 -0.31 -11.00 8.20
CA ARG A 75 -0.22 -12.30 8.85
C ARG A 75 -0.65 -13.37 7.87
N ARG A 76 0.21 -14.37 7.69
CA ARG A 76 -0.05 -15.50 6.81
C ARG A 76 0.28 -16.80 7.54
N ASP A 77 -0.69 -17.69 7.65
CA ASP A 77 -0.53 -18.95 8.35
C ASP A 77 0.00 -18.75 9.78
N GLY A 78 -0.50 -17.71 10.45
CA GLY A 78 -0.10 -17.38 11.81
C GLY A 78 1.25 -16.68 11.92
N ILE A 79 1.95 -16.46 10.82
CA ILE A 79 3.27 -15.84 10.80
C ILE A 79 3.16 -14.39 10.41
N PRO A 80 3.73 -13.47 11.23
CA PRO A 80 3.72 -12.04 10.89
C PRO A 80 4.82 -11.70 9.89
N TYR A 81 4.47 -10.83 8.94
CA TYR A 81 5.43 -10.28 7.98
C TYR A 81 5.30 -8.77 7.99
N ARG A 82 6.43 -8.08 8.05
CA ARG A 82 6.49 -6.63 7.90
C ARG A 82 7.04 -6.33 6.51
N ILE A 83 6.26 -5.59 5.73
CA ILE A 83 6.68 -5.13 4.41
C ILE A 83 6.93 -3.64 4.50
N ASP A 84 8.15 -3.24 4.19
CA ASP A 84 8.54 -1.84 4.16
C ASP A 84 8.79 -1.41 2.72
N MET A 85 8.13 -0.33 2.31
CA MET A 85 8.30 0.26 1.00
C MET A 85 8.82 1.68 1.18
N HIS A 86 9.98 1.96 0.60
CA HIS A 86 10.59 3.27 0.68
C HIS A 86 10.62 3.88 -0.72
N LEU A 87 9.75 4.85 -0.94
CA LEU A 87 9.66 5.58 -2.20
C LEU A 87 10.60 6.77 -2.17
N LYS A 88 11.35 6.94 -3.24
CA LYS A 88 12.34 8.00 -3.38
C LYS A 88 12.08 8.75 -4.67
N LYS A 89 12.20 10.08 -4.61
CA LYS A 89 11.84 10.93 -5.74
C LYS A 89 12.71 10.72 -6.97
N ASN A 90 14.02 10.56 -6.77
CA ASN A 90 15.00 10.50 -7.87
C ASN A 90 15.81 9.21 -7.84
N LYS A 91 15.37 8.19 -7.15
CA LYS A 91 16.08 6.92 -7.02
C LYS A 91 15.11 5.76 -7.07
N ALA A 92 15.62 4.59 -7.28
CA ALA A 92 14.82 3.37 -7.22
C ALA A 92 14.27 3.18 -5.80
N LYS A 93 13.05 2.67 -5.72
CA LYS A 93 12.44 2.39 -4.43
C LYS A 93 13.15 1.23 -3.72
N GLY A 94 13.13 1.26 -2.39
CA GLY A 94 13.61 0.18 -1.57
C GLY A 94 12.45 -0.64 -1.06
N VAL A 95 12.60 -1.96 -1.04
CA VAL A 95 11.59 -2.87 -0.52
C VAL A 95 12.26 -3.87 0.39
N ALA A 96 11.70 -4.09 1.57
CA ALA A 96 12.22 -5.06 2.52
C ALA A 96 11.10 -5.86 3.15
N VAL A 97 11.37 -7.12 3.46
CA VAL A 97 10.47 -7.99 4.19
C VAL A 97 11.18 -8.40 5.47
N ASN A 98 10.58 -8.08 6.61
CA ASN A 98 11.17 -8.33 7.93
C ASN A 98 12.60 -7.79 8.02
N GLY A 99 12.83 -6.61 7.46
CA GLY A 99 14.12 -5.95 7.50
C GLY A 99 15.12 -6.43 6.46
N VAL A 100 14.76 -7.42 5.65
CA VAL A 100 15.67 -7.98 4.64
C VAL A 100 15.27 -7.43 3.27
N PRO A 101 16.16 -6.69 2.59
CA PRO A 101 15.86 -6.18 1.25
C PRO A 101 15.54 -7.30 0.27
N ILE A 102 14.54 -7.07 -0.57
CA ILE A 102 14.24 -8.00 -1.66
C ILE A 102 14.70 -7.40 -2.98
N LYS A 103 14.95 -8.25 -3.96
CA LYS A 103 15.46 -7.84 -5.27
C LYS A 103 14.39 -7.86 -6.34
N LYS A 104 13.37 -8.69 -6.19
CA LYS A 104 12.33 -8.88 -7.19
C LYS A 104 10.95 -8.74 -6.57
N ALA A 105 10.04 -8.07 -7.26
CA ALA A 105 8.67 -7.94 -6.82
C ALA A 105 7.98 -9.29 -6.63
N SER A 106 8.39 -10.30 -7.39
CA SER A 106 7.82 -11.64 -7.27
C SER A 106 8.02 -12.25 -5.89
N GLU A 107 8.99 -11.79 -5.12
CA GLU A 107 9.20 -12.28 -3.76
C GLU A 107 8.07 -11.89 -2.82
N LEU A 108 7.30 -10.87 -3.17
CA LEU A 108 6.13 -10.47 -2.38
C LEU A 108 4.92 -11.37 -2.65
N PHE A 109 4.82 -11.97 -3.82
CA PHE A 109 3.64 -12.75 -4.22
C PHE A 109 3.41 -13.97 -3.32
N GLY A 110 4.46 -14.55 -2.78
CA GLY A 110 4.34 -15.66 -1.85
C GLY A 110 3.86 -15.26 -0.46
N ILE A 111 3.89 -13.97 -0.17
CA ILE A 111 3.53 -13.42 1.15
C ILE A 111 2.18 -12.73 1.09
N VAL A 112 1.97 -11.89 0.09
CA VAL A 112 0.77 -11.06 0.00
C VAL A 112 0.01 -11.37 -1.28
N ASN A 113 -1.22 -11.83 -1.12
CA ASN A 113 -2.15 -12.00 -2.22
C ASN A 113 -3.31 -11.04 -1.97
N VAL A 114 -3.26 -9.88 -2.61
CA VAL A 114 -4.32 -8.89 -2.48
C VAL A 114 -5.16 -8.91 -3.74
N ILE A 115 -6.45 -9.14 -3.56
CA ILE A 115 -7.41 -9.10 -4.65
C ILE A 115 -8.29 -7.90 -4.39
N PHE A 116 -8.29 -6.96 -5.32
CA PHE A 116 -9.18 -5.83 -5.25
C PHE A 116 -10.45 -6.16 -6.00
N PHE A 117 -11.55 -6.32 -5.24
CA PHE A 117 -12.85 -6.43 -5.84
C PHE A 117 -13.43 -5.06 -5.99
N SER A 118 -13.86 -4.77 -7.20
CA SER A 118 -14.58 -3.56 -7.51
C SER A 118 -15.99 -3.94 -7.86
N PRO A 119 -16.92 -3.84 -6.90
CA PRO A 119 -18.32 -3.92 -7.30
C PRO A 119 -18.60 -2.88 -8.36
N PRO A 120 -19.46 -3.18 -9.34
CA PRO A 120 -19.73 -2.25 -10.43
C PRO A 120 -20.01 -0.85 -9.90
N GLY A 121 -19.31 0.13 -10.48
CA GLY A 121 -19.51 1.53 -10.13
C GLY A 121 -18.77 2.01 -8.90
N ILE A 122 -17.89 1.20 -8.30
CA ILE A 122 -17.15 1.64 -7.11
C ILE A 122 -15.69 1.88 -7.41
N LEU A 123 -14.89 0.82 -7.60
CA LEU A 123 -13.45 1.00 -7.79
C LEU A 123 -13.04 1.06 -9.24
N ASP A 124 -13.69 0.28 -10.09
CA ASP A 124 -13.34 0.20 -11.51
C ASP A 124 -14.10 1.18 -12.35
N HIS A 125 -14.71 2.14 -11.74
CA HIS A 125 -15.46 3.12 -12.49
C HIS A 125 -14.49 3.87 -13.38
N PRO A 126 -14.68 3.86 -14.71
CA PRO A 126 -13.68 4.43 -15.61
C PRO A 126 -13.48 5.92 -15.43
N ASP A 127 -14.41 6.59 -14.81
CA ASP A 127 -14.32 8.04 -14.57
C ASP A 127 -13.72 8.36 -13.21
N ASP A 128 -13.36 7.38 -12.45
CA ASP A 128 -12.78 7.59 -11.12
C ASP A 128 -11.29 7.81 -11.18
#